data_43799f7b036334a248bfab16fc246c4d
#
_entry.id   43799f7b036334a248bfab16fc246c4d
#
_cell.length_a   1.000
_cell.length_b   1.000
_cell.length_c   1.000
_cell.angle_alpha   90.00
_cell.angle_beta   90.00
_cell.angle_gamma   90.00
#
_symmetry.space_group_name_H-M   'P 1'
#
loop_
_entity.id
_entity.type
_entity.pdbx_description
1 polymer ?
#
loop_
_entity_poly.entity_id
_entity_poly.type
_entity_poly.pdbx_seq_one_letter_code
_entity_poly.pdbx_strand_id
1 'polypeptide(L)'
;FEGEPCCGSNRLLMQILRDEWGYKEIVVSDCWAISDFYNKGAHETDPDKQHASAKAVLSGTDVECGDSYASLPEAVKEGLIDEKQIDISLKRLMKARFELGEMDEPSQVSWAQIPYSVVDSKEHRELALRMARESLVLLQNNQSLLPLNKNLKVAVVGPNANDSVMQWGNYNGFPSHTITLLEGIREYLPESQIIYEPGCDLTSDVTLQSVFQQCSMDGKQGFSAKYWNNTKQEGTPDVTNHISTPFHFITTGATTFAAGINLQDFSASYESVFRPAKSEDIAFRFQTQGITKLSIDGKEVAAGMNFKNKSKVYTLQAEAGKEY
;
A
#
# COMPACT_ATOMS: atom_id res chain seq x y z
N PHE A 1 -15.03 -20.99 -10.90
CA PHE A 1 -15.62 -21.15 -12.23
C PHE A 1 -16.49 -22.40 -12.25
N GLU A 2 -17.79 -22.29 -12.50
CA GLU A 2 -18.75 -23.41 -12.53
C GLU A 2 -18.71 -24.31 -11.27
N GLY A 3 -18.48 -23.74 -10.10
CA GLY A 3 -18.39 -24.45 -8.83
C GLY A 3 -17.00 -25.02 -8.49
N GLU A 4 -16.02 -24.83 -9.36
CA GLU A 4 -14.62 -25.19 -9.11
C GLU A 4 -13.75 -23.96 -8.82
N PRO A 5 -12.71 -24.08 -7.98
CA PRO A 5 -11.66 -23.07 -7.89
C PRO A 5 -11.00 -22.84 -9.25
N CYS A 6 -10.81 -21.57 -9.67
CA CYS A 6 -10.26 -21.28 -10.99
C CYS A 6 -8.92 -21.93 -11.27
N CYS A 7 -8.01 -21.93 -10.28
CA CYS A 7 -6.69 -22.55 -10.40
C CYS A 7 -6.74 -24.09 -10.44
N GLY A 8 -7.87 -24.72 -10.10
CA GLY A 8 -8.10 -26.18 -10.15
C GLY A 8 -9.09 -26.59 -11.22
N SER A 9 -9.51 -25.69 -12.10
CA SER A 9 -10.48 -26.00 -13.14
C SER A 9 -9.80 -26.41 -14.45
N ASN A 10 -9.84 -27.70 -14.73
CA ASN A 10 -9.36 -28.26 -16.01
C ASN A 10 -10.12 -27.64 -17.21
N ARG A 11 -11.43 -27.42 -17.05
CA ARG A 11 -12.22 -26.79 -18.11
C ARG A 11 -11.73 -25.38 -18.43
N LEU A 12 -11.51 -24.55 -17.41
CA LEU A 12 -11.08 -23.18 -17.61
C LEU A 12 -9.66 -23.10 -18.20
N LEU A 13 -8.71 -23.79 -17.57
CA LEU A 13 -7.30 -23.60 -17.88
C LEU A 13 -6.79 -24.50 -19.01
N MET A 14 -7.23 -25.76 -19.06
CA MET A 14 -6.80 -26.67 -20.13
C MET A 14 -7.68 -26.55 -21.37
N GLN A 15 -8.99 -26.76 -21.24
CA GLN A 15 -9.86 -26.80 -22.42
C GLN A 15 -10.03 -25.42 -23.06
N ILE A 16 -10.43 -24.41 -22.30
CA ILE A 16 -10.70 -23.07 -22.85
C ILE A 16 -9.39 -22.33 -23.12
N LEU A 17 -8.57 -22.11 -22.07
CA LEU A 17 -7.39 -21.26 -22.20
C LEU A 17 -6.33 -21.89 -23.12
N ARG A 18 -5.97 -23.17 -22.89
CA ARG A 18 -4.88 -23.80 -23.64
C ARG A 18 -5.30 -24.40 -24.96
N ASP A 19 -6.41 -25.14 -25.00
CA ASP A 19 -6.81 -25.84 -26.22
C ASP A 19 -7.57 -24.92 -27.18
N GLU A 20 -8.63 -24.23 -26.73
CA GLU A 20 -9.43 -23.39 -27.61
C GLU A 20 -8.71 -22.07 -27.98
N TRP A 21 -8.09 -21.40 -27.00
CA TRP A 21 -7.39 -20.12 -27.22
C TRP A 21 -5.93 -20.29 -27.62
N GLY A 22 -5.37 -21.48 -27.48
CA GLY A 22 -3.99 -21.79 -27.87
C GLY A 22 -2.92 -21.17 -26.97
N TYR A 23 -3.25 -20.82 -25.73
CA TYR A 23 -2.31 -20.23 -24.78
C TYR A 23 -1.24 -21.22 -24.34
N LYS A 24 0.03 -20.89 -24.54
CA LYS A 24 1.16 -21.81 -24.31
C LYS A 24 2.08 -21.37 -23.16
N GLU A 25 1.87 -20.20 -22.61
CA GLU A 25 2.75 -19.61 -21.62
C GLU A 25 2.35 -20.01 -20.18
N ILE A 26 3.04 -19.46 -19.18
CA ILE A 26 2.82 -19.80 -17.77
C ILE A 26 1.47 -19.29 -17.27
N VAL A 27 0.89 -20.06 -16.35
CA VAL A 27 -0.25 -19.64 -15.53
C VAL A 27 0.19 -19.62 -14.07
N VAL A 28 0.02 -18.49 -13.42
CA VAL A 28 0.34 -18.28 -12.00
C VAL A 28 -0.95 -18.21 -11.20
N SER A 29 -0.99 -18.87 -10.03
CA SER A 29 -2.13 -18.73 -9.13
C SER A 29 -2.19 -17.32 -8.53
N ASP A 30 -3.37 -16.90 -8.07
CA ASP A 30 -3.44 -15.86 -7.05
C ASP A 30 -2.76 -16.34 -5.76
N CYS A 31 -2.29 -15.37 -4.95
CA CYS A 31 -1.56 -15.72 -3.74
C CYS A 31 -2.49 -16.46 -2.75
N TRP A 32 -2.01 -17.61 -2.27
CA TRP A 32 -2.71 -18.52 -1.36
C TRP A 32 -3.95 -19.22 -1.93
N ALA A 33 -4.30 -19.00 -3.20
CA ALA A 33 -5.51 -19.57 -3.80
C ALA A 33 -5.54 -21.10 -3.79
N ILE A 34 -4.38 -21.78 -3.90
CA ILE A 34 -4.33 -23.25 -3.82
C ILE A 34 -4.62 -23.75 -2.41
N SER A 35 -4.22 -23.00 -1.39
CA SER A 35 -4.52 -23.37 -0.01
C SER A 35 -6.02 -23.33 0.31
N ASP A 36 -6.78 -22.51 -0.40
CA ASP A 36 -8.23 -22.43 -0.24
C ASP A 36 -8.96 -23.69 -0.72
N PHE A 37 -8.32 -24.55 -1.52
CA PHE A 37 -8.94 -25.80 -1.93
C PHE A 37 -9.16 -26.77 -0.75
N TYR A 38 -8.27 -26.74 0.26
CA TYR A 38 -8.32 -27.66 1.41
C TYR A 38 -8.52 -26.95 2.76
N ASN A 39 -8.39 -25.62 2.83
CA ASN A 39 -8.59 -24.89 4.08
C ASN A 39 -10.06 -24.91 4.49
N LYS A 40 -10.28 -25.23 5.78
CA LYS A 40 -11.63 -25.21 6.37
C LYS A 40 -12.25 -23.82 6.31
N GLY A 41 -13.47 -23.74 5.82
CA GLY A 41 -14.21 -22.49 5.65
C GLY A 41 -13.93 -21.75 4.34
N ALA A 42 -13.04 -22.31 3.50
CA ALA A 42 -12.78 -21.83 2.13
C ALA A 42 -13.55 -22.70 1.12
N HIS A 43 -12.90 -23.20 0.05
CA HIS A 43 -13.59 -24.00 -0.96
C HIS A 43 -13.86 -25.44 -0.53
N GLU A 44 -12.98 -26.05 0.26
CA GLU A 44 -13.08 -27.43 0.77
C GLU A 44 -13.32 -28.46 -0.35
N THR A 45 -12.71 -28.25 -1.52
CA THR A 45 -12.87 -29.15 -2.69
C THR A 45 -11.90 -30.30 -2.69
N ASP A 46 -10.84 -30.22 -1.90
CA ASP A 46 -9.77 -31.20 -1.82
C ASP A 46 -9.46 -31.53 -0.34
N PRO A 47 -9.09 -32.78 -0.04
CA PRO A 47 -8.95 -33.23 1.35
C PRO A 47 -7.72 -32.66 2.06
N ASP A 48 -6.66 -32.34 1.31
CA ASP A 48 -5.37 -31.92 1.84
C ASP A 48 -4.53 -31.18 0.80
N LYS A 49 -3.37 -30.74 1.25
CA LYS A 49 -2.40 -29.96 0.49
C LYS A 49 -1.85 -30.71 -0.73
N GLN A 50 -1.62 -32.01 -0.60
CA GLN A 50 -1.07 -32.86 -1.66
C GLN A 50 -2.06 -32.99 -2.83
N HIS A 51 -3.32 -33.28 -2.52
CA HIS A 51 -4.38 -33.38 -3.53
C HIS A 51 -4.62 -32.03 -4.22
N ALA A 52 -4.70 -30.94 -3.44
CA ALA A 52 -4.88 -29.60 -3.96
C ALA A 52 -3.75 -29.18 -4.93
N SER A 53 -2.49 -29.46 -4.56
CA SER A 53 -1.32 -29.15 -5.38
C SER A 53 -1.30 -29.97 -6.67
N ALA A 54 -1.55 -31.26 -6.58
CA ALA A 54 -1.62 -32.13 -7.74
C ALA A 54 -2.73 -31.71 -8.72
N LYS A 55 -3.93 -31.42 -8.17
CA LYS A 55 -5.09 -30.94 -8.96
C LYS A 55 -4.77 -29.63 -9.67
N ALA A 56 -4.15 -28.66 -8.99
CA ALA A 56 -3.82 -27.37 -9.57
C ALA A 56 -2.83 -27.51 -10.75
N VAL A 57 -1.74 -28.30 -10.60
CA VAL A 57 -0.78 -28.57 -11.68
C VAL A 57 -1.45 -29.29 -12.83
N LEU A 58 -2.21 -30.34 -12.56
CA LEU A 58 -2.92 -31.14 -13.60
C LEU A 58 -3.95 -30.29 -14.34
N SER A 59 -4.54 -29.29 -13.67
CA SER A 59 -5.50 -28.37 -14.28
C SER A 59 -4.82 -27.21 -15.03
N GLY A 60 -3.48 -27.11 -15.04
CA GLY A 60 -2.75 -26.15 -15.87
C GLY A 60 -2.22 -24.92 -15.15
N THR A 61 -2.27 -24.86 -13.82
CA THR A 61 -1.59 -23.84 -13.00
C THR A 61 -0.13 -24.23 -12.81
N ASP A 62 0.77 -23.50 -13.47
CA ASP A 62 2.19 -23.88 -13.55
C ASP A 62 2.99 -23.41 -12.33
N VAL A 63 2.64 -22.24 -11.78
CA VAL A 63 3.36 -21.58 -10.67
C VAL A 63 2.37 -21.17 -9.59
N GLU A 64 2.72 -21.43 -8.36
CA GLU A 64 1.95 -21.00 -7.20
C GLU A 64 2.53 -19.74 -6.55
N CYS A 65 1.67 -18.79 -6.19
CA CYS A 65 1.97 -17.76 -5.20
C CYS A 65 1.48 -18.25 -3.82
N GLY A 66 2.34 -19.01 -3.12
CA GLY A 66 2.00 -19.63 -1.84
C GLY A 66 3.04 -20.65 -1.42
N ASP A 67 2.61 -21.64 -0.64
CA ASP A 67 3.46 -22.70 -0.13
C ASP A 67 2.93 -24.12 -0.40
N SER A 68 1.80 -24.25 -1.10
CA SER A 68 1.16 -25.56 -1.29
C SER A 68 2.00 -26.48 -2.19
N TYR A 69 2.63 -25.94 -3.23
CA TYR A 69 3.48 -26.73 -4.15
C TYR A 69 4.73 -27.32 -3.48
N ALA A 70 5.10 -26.89 -2.29
CA ALA A 70 6.11 -27.56 -1.49
C ALA A 70 5.74 -29.03 -1.16
N SER A 71 4.45 -29.41 -1.28
CA SER A 71 3.96 -30.79 -1.10
C SER A 71 3.94 -31.66 -2.36
N LEU A 72 4.35 -31.12 -3.52
CA LEU A 72 4.39 -31.91 -4.77
C LEU A 72 5.29 -33.17 -4.69
N PRO A 73 6.45 -33.14 -3.98
CA PRO A 73 7.24 -34.37 -3.82
C PRO A 73 6.48 -35.50 -3.10
N GLU A 74 5.65 -35.14 -2.11
CA GLU A 74 4.79 -36.11 -1.41
C GLU A 74 3.66 -36.57 -2.31
N ALA A 75 3.03 -35.66 -3.07
CA ALA A 75 1.99 -36.00 -4.04
C ALA A 75 2.49 -36.99 -5.13
N VAL A 76 3.74 -36.87 -5.56
CA VAL A 76 4.36 -37.86 -6.49
C VAL A 76 4.54 -39.23 -5.81
N LYS A 77 5.02 -39.26 -4.56
CA LYS A 77 5.18 -40.52 -3.80
C LYS A 77 3.84 -41.24 -3.57
N GLU A 78 2.78 -40.48 -3.38
CA GLU A 78 1.42 -40.99 -3.22
C GLU A 78 0.74 -41.35 -4.55
N GLY A 79 1.39 -41.08 -5.68
CA GLY A 79 0.86 -41.36 -7.00
C GLY A 79 -0.27 -40.45 -7.47
N LEU A 80 -0.42 -39.27 -6.84
CA LEU A 80 -1.44 -38.29 -7.21
C LEU A 80 -1.07 -37.52 -8.48
N ILE A 81 0.22 -37.39 -8.78
CA ILE A 81 0.77 -36.75 -9.96
C ILE A 81 2.08 -37.41 -10.39
N ASP A 82 2.38 -37.39 -11.70
CA ASP A 82 3.66 -37.86 -12.25
C ASP A 82 4.64 -36.67 -12.38
N GLU A 83 5.93 -36.89 -12.13
CA GLU A 83 7.00 -35.88 -12.31
C GLU A 83 6.97 -35.25 -13.72
N LYS A 84 6.59 -36.02 -14.75
CA LYS A 84 6.46 -35.49 -16.12
C LYS A 84 5.47 -34.35 -16.25
N GLN A 85 4.43 -34.32 -15.42
CA GLN A 85 3.46 -33.20 -15.41
C GLN A 85 4.08 -31.94 -14.77
N ILE A 86 4.88 -32.16 -13.73
CA ILE A 86 5.64 -31.06 -13.08
C ILE A 86 6.69 -30.53 -14.06
N ASP A 87 7.36 -31.37 -14.82
CA ASP A 87 8.32 -30.96 -15.86
C ASP A 87 7.70 -30.08 -16.94
N ILE A 88 6.43 -30.30 -17.30
CA ILE A 88 5.73 -29.41 -18.25
C ILE A 88 5.61 -28.02 -17.70
N SER A 89 5.19 -27.87 -16.46
CA SER A 89 5.08 -26.57 -15.77
C SER A 89 6.45 -25.92 -15.59
N LEU A 90 7.46 -26.70 -15.18
CA LEU A 90 8.85 -26.22 -15.05
C LEU A 90 9.39 -25.72 -16.39
N LYS A 91 9.15 -26.41 -17.51
CA LYS A 91 9.59 -25.96 -18.83
C LYS A 91 8.96 -24.62 -19.22
N ARG A 92 7.68 -24.39 -18.92
CA ARG A 92 7.02 -23.11 -19.19
C ARG A 92 7.62 -22.00 -18.34
N LEU A 93 7.86 -22.26 -17.06
CA LEU A 93 8.51 -21.30 -16.16
C LEU A 93 9.92 -20.96 -16.65
N MET A 94 10.73 -21.96 -16.94
CA MET A 94 12.11 -21.73 -17.41
C MET A 94 12.14 -21.01 -18.76
N LYS A 95 11.23 -21.36 -19.70
CA LYS A 95 11.10 -20.64 -20.96
C LYS A 95 10.87 -19.15 -20.72
N ALA A 96 9.91 -18.78 -19.86
CA ALA A 96 9.62 -17.37 -19.55
C ALA A 96 10.85 -16.66 -18.95
N ARG A 97 11.59 -17.31 -18.04
CA ARG A 97 12.81 -16.75 -17.44
C ARG A 97 13.92 -16.54 -18.48
N PHE A 98 14.09 -17.47 -19.42
CA PHE A 98 15.03 -17.31 -20.54
C PHE A 98 14.61 -16.18 -21.47
N GLU A 99 13.34 -16.09 -21.83
CA GLU A 99 12.81 -15.03 -22.68
C GLU A 99 12.90 -13.63 -22.02
N LEU A 100 12.83 -13.58 -20.70
CA LEU A 100 13.06 -12.35 -19.93
C LEU A 100 14.55 -11.97 -19.80
N GLY A 101 15.44 -12.84 -20.23
CA GLY A 101 16.90 -12.59 -20.15
C GLY A 101 17.47 -12.72 -18.74
N GLU A 102 16.81 -13.45 -17.84
CA GLU A 102 17.31 -13.60 -16.46
C GLU A 102 18.63 -14.38 -16.39
N MET A 103 18.95 -15.13 -17.43
CA MET A 103 20.21 -15.90 -17.56
C MET A 103 21.28 -15.17 -18.37
N ASP A 104 20.96 -13.99 -18.92
CA ASP A 104 21.85 -13.20 -19.74
C ASP A 104 22.53 -12.10 -18.92
N GLU A 105 23.68 -11.60 -19.42
CA GLU A 105 24.31 -10.42 -18.83
C GLU A 105 23.37 -9.21 -18.94
N PRO A 106 23.14 -8.45 -17.84
CA PRO A 106 22.17 -7.34 -17.85
C PRO A 106 22.39 -6.34 -19.01
N SER A 107 23.64 -6.14 -19.45
CA SER A 107 23.97 -5.26 -20.59
C SER A 107 23.41 -5.72 -21.94
N GLN A 108 23.05 -7.00 -22.06
CA GLN A 108 22.47 -7.59 -23.27
C GLN A 108 20.92 -7.57 -23.24
N VAL A 109 20.33 -7.26 -22.09
CA VAL A 109 18.88 -7.24 -21.90
C VAL A 109 18.39 -5.80 -22.03
N SER A 110 17.63 -5.50 -23.07
CA SER A 110 17.22 -4.13 -23.41
C SER A 110 16.39 -3.45 -22.30
N TRP A 111 15.45 -4.16 -21.67
CA TRP A 111 14.63 -3.62 -20.58
C TRP A 111 15.39 -3.47 -19.26
N ALA A 112 16.49 -4.21 -19.05
CA ALA A 112 17.36 -4.01 -17.89
C ALA A 112 18.17 -2.69 -18.00
N GLN A 113 18.22 -2.07 -19.17
CA GLN A 113 18.86 -0.76 -19.40
C GLN A 113 17.91 0.42 -19.15
N ILE A 114 16.63 0.17 -18.88
CA ILE A 114 15.67 1.24 -18.58
C ILE A 114 16.05 1.89 -17.25
N PRO A 115 16.42 3.19 -17.23
CA PRO A 115 16.85 3.83 -15.99
C PRO A 115 15.67 4.06 -15.04
N TYR A 116 15.95 4.00 -13.74
CA TYR A 116 14.92 4.22 -12.70
C TYR A 116 14.22 5.59 -12.82
N SER A 117 14.88 6.58 -13.42
CA SER A 117 14.31 7.92 -13.67
C SER A 117 13.08 7.93 -14.58
N VAL A 118 12.79 6.82 -15.27
CA VAL A 118 11.56 6.65 -16.06
C VAL A 118 10.34 6.45 -15.16
N VAL A 119 10.54 5.91 -13.95
CA VAL A 119 9.45 5.74 -12.97
C VAL A 119 8.97 7.13 -12.52
N ASP A 120 7.66 7.35 -12.61
CA ASP A 120 7.01 8.61 -12.26
C ASP A 120 7.58 9.84 -13.02
N SER A 121 8.06 9.61 -14.24
CA SER A 121 8.56 10.67 -15.10
C SER A 121 7.42 11.63 -15.51
N LYS A 122 7.79 12.81 -15.99
CA LYS A 122 6.84 13.80 -16.51
C LYS A 122 5.92 13.20 -17.59
N GLU A 123 6.51 12.45 -18.52
CA GLU A 123 5.80 11.80 -19.64
C GLU A 123 4.78 10.77 -19.11
N HIS A 124 5.14 9.99 -18.09
CA HIS A 124 4.23 9.03 -17.47
C HIS A 124 3.08 9.73 -16.73
N ARG A 125 3.34 10.83 -16.04
CA ARG A 125 2.28 11.62 -15.39
C ARG A 125 1.34 12.28 -16.40
N GLU A 126 1.88 12.81 -17.50
CA GLU A 126 1.07 13.35 -18.61
C GLU A 126 0.21 12.27 -19.27
N LEU A 127 0.76 11.06 -19.45
CA LEU A 127 -0.01 9.91 -19.95
C LEU A 127 -1.12 9.51 -18.98
N ALA A 128 -0.83 9.42 -17.68
CA ALA A 128 -1.82 9.10 -16.64
C ALA A 128 -2.97 10.13 -16.63
N LEU A 129 -2.64 11.42 -16.69
CA LEU A 129 -3.63 12.49 -16.77
C LEU A 129 -4.50 12.38 -18.03
N ARG A 130 -3.89 12.07 -19.18
CA ARG A 130 -4.62 11.86 -20.44
C ARG A 130 -5.58 10.68 -20.33
N MET A 131 -5.12 9.55 -19.81
CA MET A 131 -5.95 8.37 -19.59
C MET A 131 -7.11 8.66 -18.65
N ALA A 132 -6.86 9.37 -17.55
CA ALA A 132 -7.92 9.78 -16.62
C ALA A 132 -8.98 10.65 -17.31
N ARG A 133 -8.57 11.62 -18.12
CA ARG A 133 -9.51 12.48 -18.88
C ARG A 133 -10.31 11.71 -19.90
N GLU A 134 -9.69 10.80 -20.63
CA GLU A 134 -10.34 9.99 -21.66
C GLU A 134 -11.26 8.89 -21.06
N SER A 135 -11.04 8.49 -19.79
CA SER A 135 -11.90 7.53 -19.10
C SER A 135 -13.17 8.13 -18.50
N LEU A 136 -13.25 9.47 -18.38
CA LEU A 136 -14.43 10.13 -17.84
C LEU A 136 -15.59 10.13 -18.85
N VAL A 137 -16.75 9.63 -18.42
CA VAL A 137 -17.96 9.60 -19.23
C VAL A 137 -19.04 10.50 -18.60
N LEU A 138 -19.45 11.54 -19.32
CA LEU A 138 -20.53 12.43 -18.90
C LEU A 138 -21.88 11.77 -19.18
N LEU A 139 -22.47 11.15 -18.16
CA LEU A 139 -23.75 10.45 -18.28
C LEU A 139 -24.96 11.41 -18.33
N GLN A 140 -24.86 12.57 -17.72
CA GLN A 140 -25.94 13.54 -17.61
C GLN A 140 -25.39 14.96 -17.38
N ASN A 141 -25.98 15.95 -18.05
CA ASN A 141 -25.67 17.37 -17.85
C ASN A 141 -26.94 18.21 -17.94
N ASN A 142 -27.78 18.15 -16.90
CA ASN A 142 -29.04 18.88 -16.85
C ASN A 142 -28.78 20.40 -16.85
N GLN A 143 -29.54 21.11 -17.60
CA GLN A 143 -29.48 22.57 -17.75
C GLN A 143 -28.09 23.08 -18.18
N SER A 144 -27.29 22.24 -18.82
CA SER A 144 -25.90 22.57 -19.21
C SER A 144 -25.06 23.13 -18.07
N LEU A 145 -25.18 22.53 -16.88
CA LEU A 145 -24.46 22.94 -15.69
C LEU A 145 -22.94 22.86 -15.86
N LEU A 146 -22.47 21.85 -16.57
CA LEU A 146 -21.06 21.65 -16.90
C LEU A 146 -20.73 22.18 -18.30
N PRO A 147 -19.56 22.80 -18.50
CA PRO A 147 -18.53 23.11 -17.49
C PRO A 147 -18.98 24.21 -16.51
N LEU A 148 -18.52 24.10 -15.26
CA LEU A 148 -18.84 25.10 -14.22
C LEU A 148 -18.28 26.47 -14.58
N ASN A 149 -19.03 27.53 -14.26
CA ASN A 149 -18.55 28.89 -14.39
C ASN A 149 -17.43 29.16 -13.37
N LYS A 150 -16.30 29.68 -13.82
CA LYS A 150 -15.13 29.99 -12.98
C LYS A 150 -15.38 31.09 -11.93
N ASN A 151 -16.49 31.83 -11.99
CA ASN A 151 -16.83 32.84 -11.01
C ASN A 151 -17.70 32.32 -9.85
N LEU A 152 -18.01 31.01 -9.84
CA LEU A 152 -18.81 30.40 -8.79
C LEU A 152 -17.95 30.18 -7.52
N LYS A 153 -18.62 30.33 -6.36
CA LYS A 153 -18.09 29.78 -5.11
C LYS A 153 -18.37 28.28 -5.08
N VAL A 154 -17.38 27.49 -4.76
CA VAL A 154 -17.45 26.02 -4.72
C VAL A 154 -17.23 25.54 -3.30
N ALA A 155 -18.17 24.75 -2.80
CA ALA A 155 -17.99 23.98 -1.58
C ALA A 155 -17.49 22.58 -1.93
N VAL A 156 -16.30 22.23 -1.43
CA VAL A 156 -15.72 20.91 -1.52
C VAL A 156 -15.90 20.25 -0.16
N VAL A 157 -16.74 19.24 -0.09
CA VAL A 157 -17.12 18.60 1.17
C VAL A 157 -16.88 17.10 1.13
N GLY A 158 -16.52 16.54 2.27
CA GLY A 158 -16.31 15.11 2.43
C GLY A 158 -14.86 14.75 2.79
N PRO A 159 -14.66 13.62 3.50
CA PRO A 159 -13.37 13.22 4.03
C PRO A 159 -12.35 12.88 2.93
N ASN A 160 -12.80 12.35 1.79
CA ASN A 160 -11.93 11.93 0.70
C ASN A 160 -11.46 13.08 -0.20
N ALA A 161 -12.03 14.28 -0.05
CA ALA A 161 -11.74 15.38 -0.96
C ALA A 161 -10.27 15.85 -0.91
N ASN A 162 -9.61 15.65 0.22
CA ASN A 162 -8.20 15.99 0.42
C ASN A 162 -7.38 14.83 1.01
N ASP A 163 -7.76 13.60 0.70
CA ASP A 163 -7.02 12.40 1.13
C ASP A 163 -6.23 11.82 -0.05
N SER A 164 -4.91 12.03 -0.05
CA SER A 164 -4.02 11.51 -1.09
C SER A 164 -3.86 9.98 -1.00
N VAL A 165 -3.90 9.43 0.21
CA VAL A 165 -3.66 8.00 0.46
C VAL A 165 -4.82 7.16 -0.05
N MET A 166 -6.05 7.62 0.13
CA MET A 166 -7.24 6.95 -0.37
C MET A 166 -7.19 6.76 -1.90
N GLN A 167 -6.58 7.69 -2.64
CA GLN A 167 -6.49 7.61 -4.11
C GLN A 167 -5.51 6.55 -4.61
N TRP A 168 -4.58 6.08 -3.78
CA TRP A 168 -3.58 5.11 -4.21
C TRP A 168 -4.17 3.71 -4.42
N GLY A 169 -5.21 3.35 -3.68
CA GLY A 169 -5.79 2.01 -3.71
C GLY A 169 -4.89 0.97 -3.03
N ASN A 170 -5.08 -0.29 -3.42
CA ASN A 170 -4.26 -1.41 -2.96
C ASN A 170 -3.12 -1.68 -3.97
N TYR A 171 -2.00 -2.21 -3.51
CA TYR A 171 -0.82 -2.51 -4.33
C TYR A 171 -0.27 -1.30 -5.11
N ASN A 172 -0.38 -0.12 -4.53
CA ASN A 172 0.13 1.11 -5.11
C ASN A 172 1.65 1.22 -5.03
N GLY A 173 2.23 1.98 -5.96
CA GLY A 173 3.54 2.60 -5.78
C GLY A 173 3.43 3.91 -5.00
N PHE A 174 4.57 4.59 -4.79
CA PHE A 174 4.62 5.94 -4.22
C PHE A 174 4.82 6.93 -5.35
N PRO A 175 3.79 7.70 -5.74
CA PRO A 175 3.98 8.80 -6.67
C PRO A 175 4.78 9.93 -6.00
N SER A 176 5.54 10.67 -6.78
CA SER A 176 6.27 11.84 -6.29
C SER A 176 5.33 12.92 -5.77
N HIS A 177 4.13 12.98 -6.29
CA HIS A 177 3.05 13.86 -5.87
C HIS A 177 1.70 13.26 -6.26
N THR A 178 0.74 13.31 -5.33
CA THR A 178 -0.66 12.91 -5.56
C THR A 178 -1.53 14.15 -5.53
N ILE A 179 -2.18 14.44 -6.63
CA ILE A 179 -3.11 15.58 -6.72
C ILE A 179 -4.47 15.13 -6.17
N THR A 180 -4.87 15.70 -5.04
CA THR A 180 -6.20 15.46 -4.47
C THR A 180 -7.28 16.21 -5.26
N LEU A 181 -8.55 15.84 -5.06
CA LEU A 181 -9.66 16.56 -5.68
C LEU A 181 -9.64 18.06 -5.30
N LEU A 182 -9.39 18.36 -4.03
CA LEU A 182 -9.27 19.73 -3.54
C LEU A 182 -8.10 20.48 -4.19
N GLU A 183 -6.93 19.87 -4.29
CA GLU A 183 -5.77 20.48 -4.97
C GLU A 183 -6.06 20.72 -6.46
N GLY A 184 -6.65 19.75 -7.16
CA GLY A 184 -7.04 19.92 -8.56
C GLY A 184 -8.04 21.08 -8.77
N ILE A 185 -8.97 21.31 -7.82
CA ILE A 185 -9.89 22.46 -7.89
C ILE A 185 -9.12 23.78 -7.63
N ARG A 186 -8.16 23.78 -6.72
CA ARG A 186 -7.31 24.95 -6.41
C ARG A 186 -6.42 25.38 -7.58
N GLU A 187 -6.10 24.49 -8.50
CA GLU A 187 -5.40 24.87 -9.73
C GLU A 187 -6.24 25.74 -10.68
N TYR A 188 -7.57 25.66 -10.57
CA TYR A 188 -8.49 26.35 -11.48
C TYR A 188 -9.24 27.53 -10.83
N LEU A 189 -9.39 27.53 -9.53
CA LEU A 189 -10.14 28.54 -8.79
C LEU A 189 -9.28 29.17 -7.67
N PRO A 190 -9.39 30.51 -7.45
CA PRO A 190 -8.69 31.13 -6.33
C PRO A 190 -9.27 30.65 -4.98
N GLU A 191 -8.43 30.60 -3.95
CA GLU A 191 -8.80 30.12 -2.61
C GLU A 191 -10.03 30.85 -2.02
N SER A 192 -10.22 32.14 -2.36
CA SER A 192 -11.38 32.93 -1.92
C SER A 192 -12.73 32.44 -2.44
N GLN A 193 -12.72 31.56 -3.44
CA GLN A 193 -13.93 30.93 -4.03
C GLN A 193 -14.14 29.51 -3.53
N ILE A 194 -13.23 28.95 -2.75
CA ILE A 194 -13.26 27.56 -2.29
C ILE A 194 -13.60 27.52 -0.81
N ILE A 195 -14.58 26.71 -0.46
CA ILE A 195 -14.89 26.35 0.92
C ILE A 195 -14.63 24.85 1.03
N TYR A 196 -13.71 24.46 1.89
CA TYR A 196 -13.42 23.07 2.17
C TYR A 196 -13.84 22.68 3.57
N GLU A 197 -14.61 21.60 3.68
CA GLU A 197 -15.05 21.03 4.95
C GLU A 197 -15.06 19.50 4.86
N PRO A 198 -14.23 18.79 5.62
CA PRO A 198 -14.24 17.31 5.61
C PRO A 198 -15.53 16.71 6.15
N GLY A 199 -16.25 17.43 7.02
CA GLY A 199 -17.53 17.02 7.59
C GLY A 199 -17.40 15.96 8.68
N CYS A 200 -17.07 14.73 8.29
CA CYS A 200 -16.92 13.60 9.21
C CYS A 200 -15.69 12.74 8.84
N ASP A 201 -15.31 11.82 9.71
CA ASP A 201 -14.32 10.78 9.40
C ASP A 201 -14.98 9.64 8.59
N LEU A 202 -14.19 8.81 7.91
CA LEU A 202 -14.66 7.69 7.09
C LEU A 202 -15.39 6.60 7.87
N THR A 203 -15.04 6.43 9.14
CA THR A 203 -15.51 5.30 9.96
C THR A 203 -16.17 5.72 11.27
N SER A 204 -16.26 7.03 11.55
CA SER A 204 -16.86 7.55 12.79
C SER A 204 -17.36 8.99 12.60
N ASP A 205 -18.23 9.43 13.51
CA ASP A 205 -18.70 10.83 13.56
C ASP A 205 -17.67 11.78 14.20
N VAL A 206 -16.47 11.29 14.47
CA VAL A 206 -15.40 12.05 15.13
C VAL A 206 -14.43 12.62 14.10
N THR A 207 -14.33 13.93 14.05
CA THR A 207 -13.28 14.62 13.29
C THR A 207 -11.99 14.64 14.07
N LEU A 208 -10.90 14.15 13.46
CA LEU A 208 -9.57 14.23 14.04
C LEU A 208 -8.95 15.59 13.72
N GLN A 209 -8.55 16.32 14.75
CA GLN A 209 -7.81 17.57 14.61
C GLN A 209 -6.35 17.37 14.97
N SER A 210 -5.46 17.94 14.15
CA SER A 210 -4.04 17.91 14.46
C SER A 210 -3.72 18.84 15.63
N VAL A 211 -3.02 18.32 16.64
CA VAL A 211 -2.48 19.13 17.75
C VAL A 211 -1.09 19.68 17.44
N PHE A 212 -0.59 19.52 16.23
CA PHE A 212 0.74 19.94 15.81
C PHE A 212 1.02 21.42 16.08
N GLN A 213 0.01 22.28 15.93
CA GLN A 213 0.12 23.72 16.18
C GLN A 213 0.38 24.06 17.65
N GLN A 214 0.13 23.11 18.56
CA GLN A 214 0.34 23.24 20.00
C GLN A 214 1.63 22.54 20.44
N CYS A 215 2.41 22.05 19.49
CA CYS A 215 3.68 21.34 19.70
C CYS A 215 4.85 22.26 19.34
N SER A 216 5.87 22.32 20.18
CA SER A 216 7.11 23.06 19.89
C SER A 216 8.32 22.42 20.57
N MET A 217 9.48 22.58 19.96
CA MET A 217 10.76 22.10 20.50
C MET A 217 11.83 23.17 20.28
N ASP A 218 12.62 23.48 21.30
CA ASP A 218 13.69 24.49 21.27
C ASP A 218 13.21 25.86 20.75
N GLY A 219 12.00 26.28 21.16
CA GLY A 219 11.40 27.52 20.77
C GLY A 219 10.87 27.59 19.34
N LYS A 220 10.90 26.47 18.59
CA LYS A 220 10.37 26.35 17.24
C LYS A 220 9.16 25.42 17.23
N GLN A 221 8.13 25.80 16.46
CA GLN A 221 6.97 24.93 16.26
C GLN A 221 7.36 23.62 15.60
N GLY A 222 6.83 22.49 16.11
CA GLY A 222 7.03 21.17 15.55
C GLY A 222 7.86 20.25 16.42
N PHE A 223 8.59 19.34 15.79
CA PHE A 223 9.28 18.23 16.44
C PHE A 223 10.78 18.22 16.15
N SER A 224 11.59 17.83 17.13
CA SER A 224 12.95 17.35 16.90
C SER A 224 12.88 15.90 16.45
N ALA A 225 13.51 15.57 15.34
CA ALA A 225 13.59 14.22 14.80
C ALA A 225 15.04 13.77 14.78
N LYS A 226 15.31 12.58 15.32
CA LYS A 226 16.63 11.93 15.36
C LYS A 226 16.51 10.58 14.67
N TYR A 227 17.50 10.22 13.86
CA TYR A 227 17.52 8.99 13.10
C TYR A 227 18.86 8.28 13.26
N TRP A 228 18.81 6.95 13.31
CA TRP A 228 19.97 6.06 13.41
C TRP A 228 19.91 4.98 12.35
N ASN A 229 21.04 4.67 11.73
CA ASN A 229 21.19 3.53 10.81
C ASN A 229 21.36 2.20 11.59
N ASN A 230 20.62 2.05 12.67
CA ASN A 230 20.47 0.82 13.44
C ASN A 230 19.09 0.77 14.09
N THR A 231 18.63 -0.41 14.48
CA THR A 231 17.28 -0.64 15.00
C THR A 231 17.10 -0.34 16.49
N LYS A 232 18.18 0.05 17.21
CA LYS A 232 18.17 0.17 18.67
C LYS A 232 18.40 1.58 19.19
N GLN A 233 18.59 2.57 18.31
CA GLN A 233 18.96 3.96 18.68
C GLN A 233 20.31 4.02 19.43
N GLU A 234 21.24 3.14 19.06
CA GLU A 234 22.58 3.09 19.68
C GLU A 234 23.50 4.15 19.06
N GLY A 235 24.30 4.79 19.92
CA GLY A 235 25.27 5.83 19.53
C GLY A 235 24.63 7.20 19.28
N THR A 236 25.40 8.09 18.67
CA THR A 236 24.91 9.41 18.23
C THR A 236 23.98 9.23 17.02
N PRO A 237 22.90 10.04 16.90
CA PRO A 237 22.07 10.02 15.71
C PRO A 237 22.88 10.32 14.45
N ASP A 238 22.68 9.53 13.40
CA ASP A 238 23.29 9.78 12.09
C ASP A 238 22.72 11.04 11.42
N VAL A 239 21.45 11.31 11.66
CA VAL A 239 20.76 12.51 11.16
C VAL A 239 19.88 13.10 12.26
N THR A 240 19.88 14.42 12.36
CA THR A 240 18.97 15.18 13.22
C THR A 240 18.31 16.28 12.40
N ASN A 241 16.98 16.31 12.42
CA ASN A 241 16.18 17.29 11.69
C ASN A 241 15.16 17.97 12.61
N HIS A 242 14.66 19.13 12.18
CA HIS A 242 13.48 19.75 12.76
C HIS A 242 12.30 19.62 11.78
N ILE A 243 11.19 19.07 12.26
CA ILE A 243 9.97 18.91 11.48
C ILE A 243 9.03 20.07 11.82
N SER A 244 8.84 20.98 10.87
CA SER A 244 8.07 22.22 11.02
C SER A 244 6.64 22.15 10.47
N THR A 245 6.24 21.03 9.88
CA THR A 245 4.91 20.77 9.33
C THR A 245 4.33 19.47 9.88
N PRO A 246 3.00 19.31 9.94
CA PRO A 246 2.40 18.01 10.27
C PRO A 246 2.96 16.91 9.37
N PHE A 247 3.28 15.77 9.94
CA PHE A 247 3.91 14.67 9.22
C PHE A 247 3.15 13.36 9.38
N HIS A 248 3.17 12.60 8.31
CA HIS A 248 2.65 11.25 8.25
C HIS A 248 3.59 10.44 7.37
N PHE A 249 4.43 9.62 7.99
CA PHE A 249 5.36 8.79 7.24
C PHE A 249 4.67 7.51 6.78
N ILE A 250 4.42 7.44 5.49
CA ILE A 250 3.98 6.22 4.81
C ILE A 250 5.07 5.88 3.81
N THR A 251 5.84 4.84 4.11
CA THR A 251 6.81 4.30 3.17
C THR A 251 6.55 2.81 3.04
N THR A 252 6.64 2.29 1.83
CA THR A 252 6.64 0.85 1.56
C THR A 252 8.07 0.33 1.37
N GLY A 253 9.06 1.03 1.93
CA GLY A 253 10.47 0.74 1.74
C GLY A 253 11.06 1.34 0.45
N ALA A 254 10.29 2.19 -0.26
CA ALA A 254 10.76 2.84 -1.48
C ALA A 254 11.48 4.18 -1.23
N THR A 255 11.22 4.83 -0.08
CA THR A 255 11.83 6.10 0.29
C THR A 255 12.37 6.06 1.71
N THR A 256 13.49 6.72 1.94
CA THR A 256 14.08 6.88 3.27
C THR A 256 13.30 7.93 4.07
N PHE A 257 13.29 7.80 5.40
CA PHE A 257 12.66 8.77 6.31
C PHE A 257 13.42 10.10 6.37
N ALA A 258 14.73 10.07 6.11
CA ALA A 258 15.57 11.25 5.96
C ALA A 258 16.74 10.93 5.02
N ALA A 259 17.31 11.97 4.39
CA ALA A 259 18.51 11.81 3.58
C ALA A 259 19.67 11.29 4.44
N GLY A 260 20.34 10.24 3.98
CA GLY A 260 21.43 9.58 4.71
C GLY A 260 20.98 8.47 5.65
N ILE A 261 19.67 8.15 5.70
CA ILE A 261 19.15 7.04 6.49
C ILE A 261 18.82 5.86 5.59
N ASN A 262 19.12 4.66 6.06
CA ASN A 262 18.86 3.41 5.37
C ASN A 262 17.36 3.20 5.12
N LEU A 263 17.01 2.48 4.07
CA LEU A 263 15.63 2.03 3.81
C LEU A 263 15.17 0.97 4.81
N GLN A 264 16.11 0.18 5.31
CA GLN A 264 15.89 -0.92 6.26
C GLN A 264 16.88 -0.80 7.42
N ASP A 265 16.60 -1.48 8.52
CA ASP A 265 17.46 -1.54 9.69
C ASP A 265 17.83 -0.17 10.26
N PHE A 266 16.83 0.72 10.32
CA PHE A 266 16.97 2.04 10.93
C PHE A 266 16.00 2.22 12.11
N SER A 267 16.21 3.27 12.88
CA SER A 267 15.29 3.71 13.93
C SER A 267 15.20 5.23 13.97
N ALA A 268 14.09 5.74 14.52
CA ALA A 268 13.85 7.16 14.64
C ALA A 268 13.20 7.52 15.97
N SER A 269 13.41 8.75 16.43
CA SER A 269 12.75 9.35 17.59
C SER A 269 12.23 10.73 17.20
N TYR A 270 11.02 11.06 17.64
CA TYR A 270 10.36 12.34 17.42
C TYR A 270 9.95 12.91 18.76
N GLU A 271 10.46 14.08 19.10
CA GLU A 271 10.23 14.70 20.39
C GLU A 271 9.68 16.11 20.22
N SER A 272 8.71 16.46 21.07
CA SER A 272 8.16 17.82 21.15
C SER A 272 7.58 18.10 22.53
N VAL A 273 7.37 19.33 22.84
CA VAL A 273 6.60 19.78 24.01
C VAL A 273 5.21 20.18 23.54
N PHE A 274 4.21 19.51 24.04
CA PHE A 274 2.80 19.80 23.77
C PHE A 274 2.25 20.73 24.84
N ARG A 275 1.64 21.85 24.43
CA ARG A 275 1.02 22.85 25.31
C ARG A 275 -0.45 23.04 24.91
N PRO A 276 -1.38 22.35 25.60
CA PRO A 276 -2.81 22.48 25.29
C PRO A 276 -3.32 23.89 25.56
N ALA A 277 -4.14 24.39 24.65
CA ALA A 277 -4.76 25.71 24.80
C ALA A 277 -5.93 25.72 25.79
N LYS A 278 -6.51 24.54 26.07
CA LYS A 278 -7.64 24.35 26.97
C LYS A 278 -7.42 23.15 27.88
N SER A 279 -8.05 23.21 29.06
CA SER A 279 -8.12 22.05 29.95
C SER A 279 -9.27 21.14 29.49
N GLU A 280 -8.94 19.99 28.97
CA GLU A 280 -9.91 19.02 28.44
C GLU A 280 -9.29 17.64 28.35
N ASP A 281 -10.13 16.61 28.22
CA ASP A 281 -9.66 15.28 27.91
C ASP A 281 -9.35 15.17 26.41
N ILE A 282 -8.07 14.96 26.08
CA ILE A 282 -7.61 14.83 24.70
C ILE A 282 -7.33 13.36 24.39
N ALA A 283 -8.07 12.82 23.45
CA ALA A 283 -7.86 11.46 22.95
C ALA A 283 -6.83 11.46 21.80
N PHE A 284 -5.63 11.04 22.08
CA PHE A 284 -4.60 10.84 21.04
C PHE A 284 -4.85 9.51 20.32
N ARG A 285 -5.06 9.57 19.02
CA ARG A 285 -5.03 8.39 18.18
C ARG A 285 -3.59 8.17 17.67
N PHE A 286 -3.01 7.05 18.05
CA PHE A 286 -1.69 6.62 17.65
C PHE A 286 -1.82 5.46 16.66
N GLN A 287 -1.52 5.72 15.41
CA GLN A 287 -1.61 4.75 14.33
C GLN A 287 -0.22 4.49 13.78
N THR A 288 0.23 3.24 13.81
CA THR A 288 1.59 2.89 13.44
C THR A 288 1.69 1.53 12.78
N GLN A 289 2.73 1.38 12.01
CA GLN A 289 3.19 0.13 11.44
C GLN A 289 4.66 -0.09 11.85
N GLY A 290 5.01 -1.31 12.23
CA GLY A 290 6.35 -1.63 12.76
C GLY A 290 6.43 -1.54 14.29
N ILE A 291 7.66 -1.52 14.82
CA ILE A 291 7.94 -1.40 16.26
C ILE A 291 7.91 0.08 16.64
N THR A 292 6.94 0.47 17.44
CA THR A 292 6.73 1.88 17.78
C THR A 292 6.33 2.05 19.23
N LYS A 293 6.68 3.20 19.80
CA LYS A 293 6.33 3.59 21.16
C LYS A 293 5.89 5.06 21.18
N LEU A 294 4.87 5.36 21.97
CA LEU A 294 4.49 6.73 22.35
C LEU A 294 4.69 6.87 23.85
N SER A 295 5.42 7.89 24.24
CA SER A 295 5.60 8.27 25.64
C SER A 295 5.12 9.71 25.85
N ILE A 296 4.51 9.97 27.03
CA ILE A 296 4.14 11.31 27.49
C ILE A 296 4.74 11.46 28.88
N ASP A 297 5.49 12.54 29.10
CA ASP A 297 6.23 12.81 30.36
C ASP A 297 7.13 11.62 30.79
N GLY A 298 7.82 11.02 29.82
CA GLY A 298 8.70 9.88 30.06
C GLY A 298 7.98 8.55 30.32
N LYS A 299 6.66 8.53 30.42
CA LYS A 299 5.85 7.32 30.61
C LYS A 299 5.37 6.77 29.27
N GLU A 300 5.67 5.50 28.99
CA GLU A 300 5.12 4.82 27.81
C GLU A 300 3.59 4.68 27.97
N VAL A 301 2.84 5.26 27.03
CA VAL A 301 1.36 5.26 27.02
C VAL A 301 0.79 4.39 25.89
N ALA A 302 1.56 4.13 24.86
CA ALA A 302 1.22 3.19 23.81
C ALA A 302 2.47 2.56 23.20
N ALA A 303 2.37 1.27 22.86
CA ALA A 303 3.39 0.55 22.10
C ALA A 303 2.70 -0.31 21.02
N GLY A 304 3.36 -0.49 19.90
CA GLY A 304 2.92 -1.33 18.81
C GLY A 304 4.06 -2.17 18.26
N MET A 305 3.80 -3.43 18.00
CA MET A 305 4.67 -4.30 17.21
C MET A 305 3.75 -5.06 16.26
N ASN A 306 3.51 -4.51 15.09
CA ASN A 306 2.62 -5.11 14.11
C ASN A 306 2.91 -4.64 12.69
N PHE A 307 2.88 -5.58 11.76
CA PHE A 307 2.77 -5.32 10.32
C PHE A 307 1.33 -4.95 9.89
N LYS A 308 0.37 -5.03 10.82
CA LYS A 308 -1.03 -4.62 10.58
C LYS A 308 -1.27 -3.29 11.25
N ASN A 309 -1.85 -2.40 10.49
CA ASN A 309 -2.26 -1.05 10.93
C ASN A 309 -3.21 -1.17 12.13
N LYS A 310 -2.72 -0.95 13.35
CA LYS A 310 -3.56 -0.92 14.56
C LYS A 310 -3.54 0.48 15.13
N SER A 311 -4.72 1.05 15.27
CA SER A 311 -4.93 2.31 15.97
C SER A 311 -5.09 2.05 17.47
N LYS A 312 -4.34 2.77 18.28
CA LYS A 312 -4.54 2.84 19.74
C LYS A 312 -4.96 4.24 20.12
N VAL A 313 -5.82 4.34 21.10
CA VAL A 313 -6.24 5.63 21.66
C VAL A 313 -5.71 5.73 23.09
N TYR A 314 -5.10 6.84 23.40
CA TYR A 314 -4.70 7.23 24.75
C TYR A 314 -5.38 8.57 25.09
N THR A 315 -6.05 8.62 26.24
CA THR A 315 -6.67 9.86 26.72
C THR A 315 -5.77 10.54 27.74
N LEU A 316 -5.37 11.78 27.42
CA LEU A 316 -4.63 12.67 28.31
C LEU A 316 -5.63 13.64 28.95
N GLN A 317 -5.65 13.73 30.27
CA GLN A 317 -6.32 14.80 30.98
C GLN A 317 -5.43 16.05 30.93
N ALA A 318 -5.66 16.87 29.92
CA ALA A 318 -4.81 18.00 29.63
C ALA A 318 -5.24 19.23 30.45
N GLU A 319 -4.25 19.96 30.96
CA GLU A 319 -4.43 21.21 31.67
C GLU A 319 -3.90 22.36 30.80
N ALA A 320 -4.72 23.43 30.63
CA ALA A 320 -4.34 24.58 29.81
C ALA A 320 -3.00 25.18 30.25
N GLY A 321 -2.08 25.34 29.29
CA GLY A 321 -0.77 25.93 29.51
C GLY A 321 0.27 25.05 30.21
N LYS A 322 -0.11 23.85 30.64
CA LYS A 322 0.86 22.86 31.17
C LYS A 322 1.63 22.24 30.02
N GLU A 323 2.89 21.92 30.27
CA GLU A 323 3.76 21.24 29.31
C GLU A 323 3.72 19.75 29.53
N TYR A 324 3.61 19.04 28.44
CA TYR A 324 3.65 17.60 28.40
C TYR A 324 4.71 17.12 27.40
#